data_b6dfd4cd458ef6d04f797f0c454b6f05
#
_entry.id   b6dfd4cd458ef6d04f797f0c454b6f05
#
_cell.length_a   1.000
_cell.length_b   1.000
_cell.length_c   1.000
_cell.angle_alpha   90.00
_cell.angle_beta   90.00
_cell.angle_gamma   90.00
#
_symmetry.space_group_name_H-M   'P 1'
#
loop_
_entity.id
_entity.type
_entity.pdbx_description
1 polymer ?
#
loop_
_entity_poly.entity_id
_entity_poly.type
_entity_poly.pdbx_seq_one_letter_code
_entity_poly.pdbx_strand_id
1 'polypeptide(L)'
;MAMTKKEALLKAAKELFGECGYTETTFKKISERAGVALGLLTHHYGNKEKLFLAAGMDVLERFHEVLQRACDEGKNGRESVLNFCKAYLDFSIDPDSNWLVLVRCSPYSDMKTTDDRELMFEKFNDIHKLLEQQLWRGIEDGSIRELLVKETAQILKSLVVGANRTRVLTPYAPPHLYREAVAFAARAITPCNACE
;
A
#
# COMPACT_ATOMS: atom_id res chain seq x y z
N MET A 1 12.85 -15.31 17.19
CA MET A 1 12.31 -14.74 18.46
C MET A 1 10.84 -15.14 18.57
N ALA A 2 10.35 -15.46 19.76
CA ALA A 2 8.92 -15.71 19.97
C ALA A 2 8.14 -14.38 19.85
N MET A 3 7.01 -14.44 19.15
CA MET A 3 6.10 -13.29 18.96
C MET A 3 5.56 -12.82 20.31
N THR A 4 5.62 -11.53 20.60
CA THR A 4 5.07 -10.94 21.82
C THR A 4 3.53 -10.96 21.77
N LYS A 5 2.88 -10.85 22.95
CA LYS A 5 1.41 -10.77 23.04
C LYS A 5 0.85 -9.55 22.29
N LYS A 6 1.57 -8.42 22.30
CA LYS A 6 1.20 -7.21 21.56
C LYS A 6 1.24 -7.43 20.05
N GLU A 7 2.28 -8.08 19.55
CA GLU A 7 2.41 -8.44 18.12
C GLU A 7 1.35 -9.45 17.69
N ALA A 8 1.04 -10.45 18.54
CA ALA A 8 -0.02 -11.41 18.27
C ALA A 8 -1.39 -10.74 18.14
N LEU A 9 -1.69 -9.77 19.02
CA LEU A 9 -2.91 -8.98 18.95
C LEU A 9 -2.99 -8.13 17.68
N LEU A 10 -1.88 -7.47 17.30
CA LEU A 10 -1.83 -6.65 16.09
C LEU A 10 -1.99 -7.49 14.82
N LYS A 11 -1.34 -8.67 14.78
CA LYS A 11 -1.50 -9.63 13.68
C LYS A 11 -2.95 -10.08 13.54
N ALA A 12 -3.57 -10.55 14.61
CA ALA A 12 -4.98 -10.96 14.60
C ALA A 12 -5.93 -9.82 14.22
N ALA A 13 -5.62 -8.58 14.63
CA ALA A 13 -6.39 -7.41 14.26
C ALA A 13 -6.31 -7.13 12.75
N LYS A 14 -5.10 -7.17 12.16
CA LYS A 14 -4.91 -6.99 10.70
C LYS A 14 -5.69 -8.04 9.91
N GLU A 15 -5.60 -9.31 10.28
CA GLU A 15 -6.34 -10.39 9.64
C GLU A 15 -7.86 -10.14 9.70
N LEU A 16 -8.41 -9.89 10.88
CA LEU A 16 -9.86 -9.69 11.06
C LEU A 16 -10.38 -8.41 10.41
N PHE A 17 -9.65 -7.31 10.48
CA PHE A 17 -10.04 -6.09 9.75
C PHE A 17 -10.04 -6.31 8.24
N GLY A 18 -9.08 -7.08 7.71
CA GLY A 18 -9.05 -7.45 6.30
C GLY A 18 -10.17 -8.42 5.90
N GLU A 19 -10.48 -9.41 6.74
CA GLU A 19 -11.52 -10.43 6.47
C GLU A 19 -12.94 -9.86 6.57
N CYS A 20 -13.24 -9.19 7.69
CA CYS A 20 -14.60 -8.81 8.09
C CYS A 20 -14.86 -7.30 7.96
N GLY A 21 -13.84 -6.48 7.77
CA GLY A 21 -13.94 -5.02 7.82
C GLY A 21 -14.00 -4.47 9.24
N TYR A 22 -14.02 -3.12 9.34
CA TYR A 22 -13.97 -2.43 10.63
C TYR A 22 -15.19 -2.73 11.51
N THR A 23 -16.40 -2.64 10.96
CA THR A 23 -17.66 -2.75 11.73
C THR A 23 -17.80 -4.10 12.41
N GLU A 24 -17.57 -5.18 11.67
CA GLU A 24 -17.78 -6.56 12.14
C GLU A 24 -16.63 -7.10 13.01
N THR A 25 -15.51 -6.40 13.08
CA THR A 25 -14.38 -6.76 13.93
C THR A 25 -14.59 -6.24 15.35
N THR A 26 -14.50 -7.13 16.34
CA THR A 26 -14.63 -6.80 17.75
C THR A 26 -13.38 -7.18 18.54
N PHE A 27 -13.14 -6.51 19.66
CA PHE A 27 -12.05 -6.83 20.59
C PHE A 27 -12.09 -8.30 21.07
N LYS A 28 -13.29 -8.84 21.26
CA LYS A 28 -13.48 -10.25 21.63
C LYS A 28 -12.96 -11.18 20.54
N LYS A 29 -13.37 -10.98 19.28
CA LYS A 29 -12.87 -11.77 18.15
C LYS A 29 -11.34 -11.69 18.00
N ILE A 30 -10.76 -10.50 18.21
CA ILE A 30 -9.31 -10.31 18.10
C ILE A 30 -8.57 -11.05 19.22
N SER A 31 -9.02 -10.92 20.47
CA SER A 31 -8.39 -11.62 21.59
C SER A 31 -8.52 -13.14 21.49
N GLU A 32 -9.64 -13.66 21.02
CA GLU A 32 -9.84 -15.09 20.74
C GLU A 32 -8.89 -15.59 19.64
N ARG A 33 -8.79 -14.86 18.50
CA ARG A 33 -7.90 -15.19 17.38
C ARG A 33 -6.43 -15.15 17.81
N ALA A 34 -6.04 -14.18 18.62
CA ALA A 34 -4.67 -14.02 19.11
C ALA A 34 -4.30 -14.99 20.24
N GLY A 35 -5.26 -15.65 20.89
CA GLY A 35 -5.04 -16.44 22.11
C GLY A 35 -4.57 -15.57 23.29
N VAL A 36 -5.00 -14.31 23.37
CA VAL A 36 -4.56 -13.33 24.36
C VAL A 36 -5.77 -12.78 25.12
N ALA A 37 -5.65 -12.59 26.42
CA ALA A 37 -6.74 -12.08 27.25
C ALA A 37 -7.21 -10.68 26.80
N LEU A 38 -8.53 -10.47 26.77
CA LEU A 38 -9.17 -9.22 26.35
C LEU A 38 -8.64 -7.98 27.11
N GLY A 39 -8.36 -8.10 28.40
CA GLY A 39 -7.81 -7.01 29.21
C GLY A 39 -6.45 -6.50 28.71
N LEU A 40 -5.61 -7.40 28.17
CA LEU A 40 -4.32 -7.00 27.57
C LEU A 40 -4.51 -6.21 26.27
N LEU A 41 -5.52 -6.54 25.46
CA LEU A 41 -5.84 -5.78 24.26
C LEU A 41 -6.23 -4.35 24.60
N THR A 42 -7.15 -4.18 25.57
CA THR A 42 -7.56 -2.87 26.05
C THR A 42 -6.38 -2.10 26.68
N HIS A 43 -5.51 -2.79 27.42
CA HIS A 43 -4.31 -2.18 27.99
C HIS A 43 -3.33 -1.65 26.91
N HIS A 44 -3.10 -2.43 25.85
CA HIS A 44 -2.13 -2.07 24.79
C HIS A 44 -2.65 -1.01 23.81
N TYR A 45 -3.92 -1.08 23.44
CA TYR A 45 -4.48 -0.29 22.35
C TYR A 45 -5.62 0.65 22.76
N GLY A 46 -6.16 0.50 23.98
CA GLY A 46 -7.24 1.33 24.50
C GLY A 46 -8.58 1.05 23.82
N ASN A 47 -8.75 1.44 22.57
CA ASN A 47 -10.00 1.28 21.84
C ASN A 47 -9.79 0.72 20.40
N LYS A 48 -10.90 0.39 19.74
CA LYS A 48 -10.88 -0.22 18.40
C LYS A 48 -10.33 0.73 17.33
N GLU A 49 -10.56 2.02 17.45
CA GLU A 49 -10.05 3.04 16.51
C GLU A 49 -8.53 3.11 16.55
N LYS A 50 -7.95 3.17 17.74
CA LYS A 50 -6.48 3.18 17.91
C LYS A 50 -5.82 1.88 17.43
N LEU A 51 -6.47 0.74 17.69
CA LEU A 51 -5.99 -0.54 17.17
C LEU A 51 -6.07 -0.59 15.63
N PHE A 52 -7.14 -0.08 15.06
CA PHE A 52 -7.30 -0.01 13.61
C PHE A 52 -6.25 0.91 12.97
N LEU A 53 -6.02 2.09 13.56
CA LEU A 53 -4.94 2.98 13.13
C LEU A 53 -3.58 2.28 13.19
N ALA A 54 -3.27 1.62 14.32
CA ALA A 54 -2.02 0.88 14.47
C ALA A 54 -1.88 -0.24 13.42
N ALA A 55 -2.96 -0.95 13.10
CA ALA A 55 -2.98 -1.97 12.06
C ALA A 55 -2.73 -1.39 10.66
N GLY A 56 -3.39 -0.27 10.34
CA GLY A 56 -3.19 0.45 9.08
C GLY A 56 -1.76 0.99 8.92
N MET A 57 -1.22 1.59 9.98
CA MET A 57 0.15 2.13 10.00
C MET A 57 1.19 1.04 9.80
N ASP A 58 1.08 -0.09 10.48
CA ASP A 58 1.98 -1.24 10.32
C ASP A 58 1.98 -1.79 8.88
N VAL A 59 0.80 -1.87 8.24
CA VAL A 59 0.71 -2.27 6.84
C VAL A 59 1.34 -1.23 5.91
N LEU A 60 1.11 0.07 6.15
CA LEU A 60 1.67 1.15 5.34
C LEU A 60 3.19 1.24 5.46
N GLU A 61 3.75 1.08 6.65
CA GLU A 61 5.20 1.08 6.88
C GLU A 61 5.86 -0.07 6.11
N ARG A 62 5.35 -1.29 6.27
CA ARG A 62 5.83 -2.45 5.52
C ARG A 62 5.69 -2.26 4.01
N PHE A 63 4.58 -1.68 3.55
CA PHE A 63 4.35 -1.39 2.14
C PHE A 63 5.38 -0.39 1.60
N HIS A 64 5.63 0.71 2.33
CA HIS A 64 6.64 1.69 1.96
C HIS A 64 8.03 1.06 1.84
N GLU A 65 8.44 0.22 2.81
CA GLU A 65 9.72 -0.50 2.77
C GLU A 65 9.85 -1.42 1.55
N VAL A 66 8.77 -2.10 1.16
CA VAL A 66 8.76 -2.95 -0.04
C VAL A 66 8.93 -2.13 -1.31
N LEU A 67 8.21 -1.00 -1.41
CA LEU A 67 8.33 -0.09 -2.55
C LEU A 67 9.72 0.56 -2.64
N GLN A 68 10.26 1.01 -1.50
CA GLN A 68 11.60 1.60 -1.46
C GLN A 68 12.65 0.60 -1.94
N ARG A 69 12.66 -0.62 -1.42
CA ARG A 69 13.59 -1.68 -1.87
C ARG A 69 13.47 -1.96 -3.35
N ALA A 70 12.24 -2.07 -3.86
CA ALA A 70 12.01 -2.28 -5.28
C ALA A 70 12.55 -1.14 -6.16
N CYS A 71 12.42 0.11 -5.69
CA CYS A 71 13.03 1.28 -6.36
C CYS A 71 14.55 1.22 -6.34
N ASP A 72 15.15 0.84 -5.20
CA ASP A 72 16.61 0.79 -5.01
C ASP A 72 17.28 -0.29 -5.89
N GLU A 73 16.55 -1.36 -6.24
CA GLU A 73 17.01 -2.41 -7.16
C GLU A 73 17.07 -1.94 -8.64
N GLY A 74 16.41 -0.83 -8.98
CA GLY A 74 16.40 -0.30 -10.33
C GLY A 74 17.74 0.34 -10.74
N LYS A 75 18.29 -0.05 -11.88
CA LYS A 75 19.57 0.47 -12.43
C LYS A 75 19.48 1.93 -12.84
N ASN A 76 18.29 2.39 -13.20
CA ASN A 76 17.97 3.75 -13.63
C ASN A 76 16.55 4.13 -13.19
N GLY A 77 16.19 5.40 -13.35
CA GLY A 77 14.88 5.88 -12.88
C GLY A 77 13.70 5.17 -13.52
N ARG A 78 13.81 4.79 -14.81
CA ARG A 78 12.74 4.04 -15.50
C ARG A 78 12.53 2.66 -14.86
N GLU A 79 13.59 1.90 -14.63
CA GLU A 79 13.49 0.61 -13.95
C GLU A 79 12.91 0.77 -12.54
N SER A 80 13.34 1.79 -11.79
CA SER A 80 12.80 2.08 -10.44
C SER A 80 11.30 2.36 -10.46
N VAL A 81 10.80 3.15 -11.43
CA VAL A 81 9.35 3.41 -11.57
C VAL A 81 8.59 2.13 -11.90
N LEU A 82 9.11 1.29 -12.79
CA LEU A 82 8.44 0.04 -13.16
C LEU A 82 8.48 -0.99 -12.01
N ASN A 83 9.58 -1.05 -11.28
CA ASN A 83 9.72 -1.88 -10.07
C ASN A 83 8.73 -1.41 -8.99
N PHE A 84 8.58 -0.09 -8.80
CA PHE A 84 7.56 0.47 -7.92
C PHE A 84 6.15 -0.01 -8.30
N CYS A 85 5.77 0.15 -9.56
CA CYS A 85 4.45 -0.27 -10.04
C CYS A 85 4.22 -1.77 -9.84
N LYS A 86 5.22 -2.60 -10.17
CA LYS A 86 5.17 -4.04 -9.99
C LYS A 86 5.06 -4.42 -8.50
N ALA A 87 5.93 -3.88 -7.66
CA ALA A 87 5.93 -4.15 -6.22
C ALA A 87 4.61 -3.74 -5.55
N TYR A 88 4.03 -2.61 -5.99
CA TYR A 88 2.70 -2.17 -5.54
C TYR A 88 1.64 -3.24 -5.81
N LEU A 89 1.60 -3.75 -7.04
CA LEU A 89 0.61 -4.74 -7.46
C LEU A 89 0.86 -6.10 -6.81
N ASP A 90 2.11 -6.54 -6.72
CA ASP A 90 2.49 -7.81 -6.09
C ASP A 90 2.17 -7.82 -4.59
N PHE A 91 2.48 -6.73 -3.87
CA PHE A 91 2.13 -6.58 -2.45
C PHE A 91 0.64 -6.71 -2.20
N SER A 92 -0.18 -6.22 -3.12
CA SER A 92 -1.63 -6.22 -2.96
C SER A 92 -2.28 -7.61 -3.03
N ILE A 93 -1.60 -8.58 -3.62
CA ILE A 93 -2.07 -9.98 -3.74
C ILE A 93 -1.29 -10.96 -2.86
N ASP A 94 -0.26 -10.48 -2.16
CA ASP A 94 0.45 -11.28 -1.17
C ASP A 94 -0.46 -11.53 0.05
N PRO A 95 -0.79 -12.79 0.37
CA PRO A 95 -1.66 -13.12 1.51
C PRO A 95 -1.14 -12.57 2.84
N ASP A 96 0.18 -12.48 3.00
CA ASP A 96 0.83 -12.03 4.23
C ASP A 96 0.91 -10.50 4.35
N SER A 97 0.58 -9.77 3.27
CA SER A 97 0.63 -8.29 3.26
C SER A 97 -0.41 -7.64 4.16
N ASN A 98 -1.52 -8.32 4.40
CA ASN A 98 -2.72 -7.75 5.05
C ASN A 98 -3.29 -6.51 4.32
N TRP A 99 -3.05 -6.40 3.00
CA TRP A 99 -3.46 -5.28 2.17
C TRP A 99 -4.95 -4.93 2.29
N LEU A 100 -5.81 -5.95 2.50
CA LEU A 100 -7.25 -5.77 2.64
C LEU A 100 -7.65 -4.85 3.79
N VAL A 101 -6.80 -4.67 4.81
CA VAL A 101 -7.03 -3.67 5.86
C VAL A 101 -7.18 -2.27 5.25
N LEU A 102 -6.31 -1.91 4.30
CA LEU A 102 -6.32 -0.59 3.66
C LEU A 102 -7.40 -0.47 2.58
N VAL A 103 -7.79 -1.58 1.95
CA VAL A 103 -8.79 -1.58 0.86
C VAL A 103 -10.22 -1.57 1.41
N ARG A 104 -10.51 -2.39 2.43
CA ARG A 104 -11.86 -2.54 3.01
C ARG A 104 -12.18 -1.46 4.03
N CYS A 105 -11.19 -0.99 4.73
CA CYS A 105 -11.33 0.05 5.72
C CYS A 105 -10.75 1.33 5.14
N SER A 106 -11.61 2.24 4.67
CA SER A 106 -11.13 3.51 4.16
C SER A 106 -10.44 4.29 5.28
N PRO A 107 -9.13 4.49 5.22
CA PRO A 107 -8.41 5.21 6.27
C PRO A 107 -8.80 6.69 6.35
N TYR A 108 -9.53 7.20 5.35
CA TYR A 108 -9.95 8.59 5.26
C TYR A 108 -11.38 8.84 5.74
N SER A 109 -12.29 7.85 5.57
CA SER A 109 -13.71 8.04 5.87
C SER A 109 -14.12 7.60 7.26
N ASP A 110 -13.40 6.61 7.83
CA ASP A 110 -13.77 5.98 9.11
C ASP A 110 -13.03 6.55 10.32
N MET A 111 -12.07 7.47 10.10
CA MET A 111 -11.32 8.11 11.17
C MET A 111 -12.06 9.34 11.70
N LYS A 112 -12.28 9.36 13.01
CA LYS A 112 -13.04 10.43 13.67
C LYS A 112 -12.18 11.61 14.08
N THR A 113 -10.88 11.40 14.33
CA THR A 113 -9.98 12.47 14.75
C THR A 113 -9.24 13.07 13.55
N THR A 114 -9.01 14.39 13.60
CA THR A 114 -8.24 15.11 12.57
C THR A 114 -6.80 14.62 12.53
N ASP A 115 -6.18 14.44 13.71
CA ASP A 115 -4.79 14.03 13.85
C ASP A 115 -4.52 12.65 13.21
N ASP A 116 -5.44 11.69 13.39
CA ASP A 116 -5.32 10.36 12.78
C ASP A 116 -5.40 10.42 11.25
N ARG A 117 -6.24 11.33 10.71
CA ARG A 117 -6.34 11.56 9.26
C ARG A 117 -5.10 12.20 8.69
N GLU A 118 -4.54 13.19 9.38
CA GLU A 118 -3.30 13.86 8.98
C GLU A 118 -2.13 12.88 8.94
N LEU A 119 -1.97 12.08 9.99
CA LEU A 119 -0.93 11.05 10.06
C LEU A 119 -1.03 10.03 8.89
N MET A 120 -2.23 9.54 8.61
CA MET A 120 -2.45 8.63 7.50
C MET A 120 -2.18 9.30 6.15
N PHE A 121 -2.61 10.57 5.98
CA PHE A 121 -2.35 11.34 4.78
C PHE A 121 -0.85 11.51 4.53
N GLU A 122 -0.08 11.86 5.55
CA GLU A 122 1.38 11.99 5.44
C GLU A 122 2.03 10.70 4.96
N LYS A 123 1.68 9.56 5.54
CA LYS A 123 2.22 8.25 5.13
C LYS A 123 1.89 7.87 3.69
N PHE A 124 0.66 8.12 3.25
CA PHE A 124 0.30 7.92 1.83
C PHE A 124 1.02 8.91 0.90
N ASN A 125 1.28 10.13 1.37
CA ASN A 125 2.00 11.12 0.61
C ASN A 125 3.49 10.77 0.46
N ASP A 126 4.11 10.13 1.46
CA ASP A 126 5.50 9.66 1.36
C ASP A 126 5.66 8.61 0.26
N ILE A 127 4.71 7.70 0.11
CA ILE A 127 4.67 6.75 -1.02
C ILE A 127 4.55 7.49 -2.37
N HIS A 128 3.76 8.57 -2.42
CA HIS A 128 3.63 9.38 -3.63
C HIS A 128 4.93 10.11 -3.97
N LYS A 129 5.58 10.72 -2.97
CA LYS A 129 6.89 11.38 -3.13
C LYS A 129 7.97 10.43 -3.61
N LEU A 130 7.98 9.17 -3.11
CA LEU A 130 8.91 8.16 -3.59
C LEU A 130 8.80 7.95 -5.10
N LEU A 131 7.57 7.86 -5.62
CA LEU A 131 7.35 7.72 -7.06
C LEU A 131 7.79 8.96 -7.86
N GLU A 132 7.51 10.17 -7.35
CA GLU A 132 7.98 11.42 -7.95
C GLU A 132 9.52 11.45 -8.04
N GLN A 133 10.22 11.06 -6.97
CA GLN A 133 11.68 11.00 -6.94
C GLN A 133 12.25 10.08 -8.02
N GLN A 134 11.63 8.91 -8.25
CA GLN A 134 12.10 8.00 -9.28
C GLN A 134 11.82 8.53 -10.70
N LEU A 135 10.73 9.26 -10.90
CA LEU A 135 10.46 9.94 -12.17
C LEU A 135 11.50 11.03 -12.46
N TRP A 136 11.82 11.86 -11.46
CA TRP A 136 12.88 12.87 -11.58
C TRP A 136 14.23 12.22 -11.91
N ARG A 137 14.61 11.18 -11.17
CA ARG A 137 15.83 10.41 -11.46
C ARG A 137 15.87 9.93 -12.90
N GLY A 138 14.74 9.41 -13.43
CA GLY A 138 14.70 8.91 -14.80
C GLY A 138 14.78 9.99 -15.87
N ILE A 139 14.29 11.20 -15.60
CA ILE A 139 14.49 12.34 -16.50
C ILE A 139 15.96 12.77 -16.47
N GLU A 140 16.58 12.86 -15.30
CA GLU A 140 17.97 13.24 -15.14
C GLU A 140 18.95 12.24 -15.77
N ASP A 141 18.68 10.93 -15.66
CA ASP A 141 19.53 9.89 -16.27
C ASP A 141 19.15 9.57 -17.73
N GLY A 142 18.15 10.24 -18.29
CA GLY A 142 17.70 10.07 -19.69
C GLY A 142 16.89 8.81 -19.97
N SER A 143 16.58 8.02 -18.95
CA SER A 143 15.80 6.78 -19.10
C SER A 143 14.29 7.02 -19.20
N ILE A 144 13.82 8.21 -18.79
CA ILE A 144 12.45 8.68 -18.91
C ILE A 144 12.44 9.96 -19.77
N ARG A 145 11.44 10.10 -20.63
CA ARG A 145 11.25 11.33 -21.41
C ARG A 145 10.86 12.51 -20.52
N GLU A 146 11.05 13.73 -21.01
CA GLU A 146 10.50 14.93 -20.38
C GLU A 146 8.97 14.81 -20.22
N LEU A 147 8.49 15.06 -19.00
CA LEU A 147 7.07 14.96 -18.63
C LEU A 147 6.75 15.82 -17.39
N LEU A 148 5.46 16.02 -17.14
CA LEU A 148 4.97 16.66 -15.92
C LEU A 148 5.01 15.63 -14.78
N VAL A 149 6.03 15.72 -13.93
CA VAL A 149 6.33 14.68 -12.92
C VAL A 149 5.19 14.47 -11.94
N LYS A 150 4.62 15.53 -11.37
CA LYS A 150 3.53 15.41 -10.37
C LYS A 150 2.28 14.77 -10.96
N GLU A 151 1.87 15.21 -12.15
CA GLU A 151 0.72 14.70 -12.87
C GLU A 151 0.94 13.24 -13.28
N THR A 152 2.13 12.94 -13.79
CA THR A 152 2.50 11.56 -14.20
C THR A 152 2.53 10.62 -12.99
N ALA A 153 3.13 11.03 -11.87
CA ALA A 153 3.13 10.25 -10.63
C ALA A 153 1.69 9.97 -10.16
N GLN A 154 0.81 10.98 -10.19
CA GLN A 154 -0.58 10.81 -9.83
C GLN A 154 -1.33 9.86 -10.77
N ILE A 155 -1.08 9.94 -12.08
CA ILE A 155 -1.68 9.06 -13.09
C ILE A 155 -1.20 7.62 -12.89
N LEU A 156 0.10 7.40 -12.73
CA LEU A 156 0.67 6.07 -12.49
C LEU A 156 0.15 5.46 -11.19
N LYS A 157 0.07 6.25 -10.11
CA LYS A 157 -0.55 5.82 -8.85
C LYS A 157 -2.01 5.43 -9.07
N SER A 158 -2.79 6.24 -9.79
CA SER A 158 -4.19 5.94 -10.08
C SER A 158 -4.36 4.67 -10.92
N LEU A 159 -3.44 4.43 -11.86
CA LEU A 159 -3.41 3.20 -12.66
C LEU A 159 -3.22 1.95 -11.80
N VAL A 160 -2.20 1.92 -10.93
CA VAL A 160 -1.93 0.75 -10.08
C VAL A 160 -3.01 0.57 -9.00
N VAL A 161 -3.53 1.66 -8.43
CA VAL A 161 -4.66 1.63 -7.47
C VAL A 161 -5.91 1.08 -8.15
N GLY A 162 -6.24 1.55 -9.35
CA GLY A 162 -7.39 1.07 -10.11
C GLY A 162 -7.27 -0.40 -10.49
N ALA A 163 -6.12 -0.83 -11.01
CA ALA A 163 -5.84 -2.22 -11.35
C ALA A 163 -5.96 -3.13 -10.11
N ASN A 164 -5.39 -2.70 -8.99
CA ASN A 164 -5.49 -3.40 -7.71
C ASN A 164 -6.95 -3.56 -7.26
N ARG A 165 -7.69 -2.46 -7.17
CA ARG A 165 -9.11 -2.52 -6.74
C ARG A 165 -9.92 -3.45 -7.64
N THR A 166 -9.72 -3.38 -8.95
CA THR A 166 -10.38 -4.26 -9.91
C THR A 166 -10.04 -5.73 -9.62
N ARG A 167 -8.75 -6.05 -9.43
CA ARG A 167 -8.30 -7.43 -9.19
C ARG A 167 -8.79 -8.00 -7.87
N VAL A 168 -8.79 -7.18 -6.80
CA VAL A 168 -9.08 -7.63 -5.43
C VAL A 168 -10.56 -7.63 -5.12
N LEU A 169 -11.33 -6.69 -5.68
CA LEU A 169 -12.74 -6.48 -5.32
C LEU A 169 -13.74 -6.99 -6.36
N THR A 170 -13.28 -7.42 -7.55
CA THR A 170 -14.21 -7.89 -8.57
C THR A 170 -13.82 -9.28 -9.10
N PRO A 171 -14.80 -10.14 -9.42
CA PRO A 171 -14.53 -11.44 -10.05
C PRO A 171 -14.20 -11.31 -11.57
N TYR A 172 -14.28 -10.12 -12.13
CA TYR A 172 -14.17 -9.88 -13.59
C TYR A 172 -12.83 -9.35 -14.04
N ALA A 173 -11.84 -9.27 -13.14
CA ALA A 173 -10.53 -8.76 -13.49
C ALA A 173 -9.88 -9.63 -14.58
N PRO A 174 -9.43 -9.04 -15.71
CA PRO A 174 -8.70 -9.81 -16.72
C PRO A 174 -7.45 -10.48 -16.13
N PRO A 175 -7.11 -11.72 -16.54
CA PRO A 175 -5.98 -12.47 -15.96
C PRO A 175 -4.63 -11.74 -16.01
N HIS A 176 -4.43 -10.90 -17.03
CA HIS A 176 -3.17 -10.19 -17.28
C HIS A 176 -3.21 -8.71 -16.88
N LEU A 177 -4.22 -8.27 -16.12
CA LEU A 177 -4.42 -6.85 -15.80
C LEU A 177 -3.16 -6.20 -15.20
N TYR A 178 -2.49 -6.86 -14.26
CA TYR A 178 -1.30 -6.31 -13.59
C TYR A 178 -0.12 -6.16 -14.55
N ARG A 179 0.13 -7.20 -15.36
CA ARG A 179 1.17 -7.14 -16.37
C ARG A 179 0.94 -6.01 -17.38
N GLU A 180 -0.30 -5.87 -17.85
CA GLU A 180 -0.66 -4.81 -18.79
C GLU A 180 -0.63 -3.42 -18.16
N ALA A 181 -0.96 -3.27 -16.89
CA ALA A 181 -0.80 -2.00 -16.18
C ALA A 181 0.67 -1.56 -16.13
N VAL A 182 1.59 -2.47 -15.80
CA VAL A 182 3.03 -2.18 -15.80
C VAL A 182 3.53 -1.88 -17.23
N ALA A 183 3.08 -2.64 -18.23
CA ALA A 183 3.45 -2.39 -19.63
C ALA A 183 2.90 -1.04 -20.13
N PHE A 184 1.71 -0.63 -19.70
CA PHE A 184 1.16 0.70 -20.00
C PHE A 184 1.99 1.81 -19.36
N ALA A 185 2.35 1.66 -18.08
CA ALA A 185 3.26 2.59 -17.40
C ALA A 185 4.59 2.72 -18.14
N ALA A 186 5.19 1.59 -18.58
CA ALA A 186 6.43 1.58 -19.33
C ALA A 186 6.33 2.38 -20.64
N ARG A 187 5.27 2.17 -21.42
CA ARG A 187 5.04 2.92 -22.67
C ARG A 187 4.85 4.42 -22.44
N ALA A 188 4.18 4.79 -21.34
CA ALA A 188 3.89 6.18 -21.03
C ALA A 188 5.14 7.02 -20.70
N ILE A 189 6.19 6.40 -20.14
CA ILE A 189 7.38 7.10 -19.67
C ILE A 189 8.61 6.89 -20.56
N THR A 190 8.57 5.95 -21.51
CA THR A 190 9.70 5.67 -22.42
C THR A 190 10.01 6.89 -23.27
N PRO A 191 11.29 7.27 -23.43
CA PRO A 191 11.69 8.27 -24.40
C PRO A 191 11.18 7.89 -25.79
N CYS A 192 10.58 8.84 -26.53
CA CYS A 192 10.37 8.65 -27.96
C CYS A 192 11.76 8.57 -28.61
N ASN A 193 12.10 7.40 -29.14
CA ASN A 193 13.18 7.39 -30.15
C ASN A 193 12.69 8.30 -31.27
N ALA A 194 13.31 9.46 -31.42
CA ALA A 194 13.07 10.26 -32.61
C ALA A 194 13.25 9.32 -33.80
N CYS A 195 12.22 9.19 -34.65
CA CYS A 195 12.37 8.58 -35.94
C CYS A 195 13.45 9.38 -36.65
N GLU A 196 14.66 8.80 -36.75
CA GLU A 196 15.65 9.24 -37.73
C GLU A 196 15.14 8.99 -39.14
#